data_f106dde2ced3deddc51629ec9639974d
#
_entry.id   f106dde2ced3deddc51629ec9639974d
#
_cell.length_a   1.000
_cell.length_b   1.000
_cell.length_c   1.000
_cell.angle_alpha   90.00
_cell.angle_beta   90.00
_cell.angle_gamma   90.00
#
_symmetry.space_group_name_H-M   'P 1'
#
loop_
_entity.id
_entity.type
_entity.pdbx_description
1 polymer ?
#
loop_
_entity_poly.entity_id
_entity_poly.type
_entity_poly.pdbx_seq_one_letter_code
_entity_poly.pdbx_strand_id
1 'polypeptide(L)'
;EPTYIIRGGYGSYYAHHIVTQGYTQRGQIIGAGIGPAGNALGLGADLYAPWGRAQLSVQRDVRDQDAYFDWALANDMGSCCHNVLYHLGGNGLVFVGDFDLGAGMIITREFNRYFYGLDIWNLNLSLSARWRPN
;
A
#
# COMPACT_ATOMS: atom_id res chain seq x y z
N GLU A 1 16.92 -5.57 2.96
CA GLU A 1 17.08 -7.03 3.03
C GLU A 1 15.72 -7.66 3.16
N PRO A 2 15.36 -8.63 2.32
CA PRO A 2 14.12 -9.34 2.49
C PRO A 2 14.21 -10.15 3.77
N THR A 3 13.37 -9.87 4.74
CA THR A 3 13.15 -10.72 5.89
C THR A 3 12.38 -11.96 5.45
N TYR A 4 13.05 -12.79 4.70
CA TYR A 4 12.53 -14.07 4.29
C TYR A 4 12.72 -15.06 5.43
N ILE A 5 11.69 -15.29 6.20
CA ILE A 5 11.70 -16.32 7.23
C ILE A 5 10.85 -17.47 6.71
N ILE A 6 11.51 -18.46 6.11
CA ILE A 6 10.89 -19.78 5.88
C ILE A 6 10.66 -20.42 7.24
N ARG A 7 9.51 -20.22 7.83
CA ARG A 7 9.03 -21.01 8.95
C ARG A 7 7.67 -21.57 8.59
N GLY A 8 7.66 -22.80 8.11
CA GLY A 8 6.47 -23.64 8.11
C GLY A 8 5.51 -23.49 6.93
N GLY A 9 5.98 -23.12 5.75
CA GLY A 9 5.17 -23.05 4.53
C GLY A 9 4.76 -21.62 4.16
N TYR A 10 4.52 -21.42 2.87
CA TYR A 10 4.15 -20.16 2.27
C TYR A 10 2.81 -19.66 2.80
N GLY A 11 2.72 -18.37 3.06
CA GLY A 11 1.47 -17.72 3.48
C GLY A 11 1.02 -18.01 4.91
N SER A 12 1.87 -18.60 5.76
CA SER A 12 1.49 -19.05 7.10
C SER A 12 1.18 -17.94 8.10
N TYR A 13 1.53 -16.70 7.80
CA TYR A 13 1.35 -15.58 8.74
C TYR A 13 -0.10 -15.09 8.79
N TYR A 14 -0.81 -15.07 7.65
CA TYR A 14 -2.20 -14.64 7.55
C TYR A 14 -3.15 -15.76 7.13
N ALA A 15 -2.63 -16.91 6.72
CA ALA A 15 -3.41 -18.07 6.32
C ALA A 15 -3.00 -19.29 7.14
N HIS A 16 -3.92 -20.18 7.42
CA HIS A 16 -3.68 -21.42 8.15
C HIS A 16 -4.32 -22.58 7.39
N HIS A 17 -3.60 -23.70 7.25
CA HIS A 17 -4.07 -24.84 6.45
C HIS A 17 -5.36 -25.49 6.98
N ILE A 18 -5.64 -25.37 8.28
CA ILE A 18 -6.87 -25.87 8.90
C ILE A 18 -7.94 -24.77 8.92
N VAL A 19 -7.53 -23.51 9.23
CA VAL A 19 -8.43 -22.36 9.24
C VAL A 19 -8.24 -21.61 7.92
N THR A 20 -8.90 -22.06 6.87
CA THR A 20 -8.77 -21.54 5.51
C THR A 20 -9.12 -20.05 5.37
N GLN A 21 -9.89 -19.52 6.31
CA GLN A 21 -10.19 -18.09 6.36
C GLN A 21 -9.01 -17.24 6.87
N GLY A 22 -8.03 -17.87 7.56
CA GLY A 22 -6.87 -17.20 8.10
C GLY A 22 -7.23 -16.04 9.05
N TYR A 23 -6.39 -15.03 9.12
CA TYR A 23 -6.64 -13.80 9.87
C TYR A 23 -7.56 -12.86 9.09
N THR A 24 -8.82 -13.23 8.94
CA THR A 24 -9.82 -12.41 8.26
C THR A 24 -11.07 -12.22 9.11
N GLN A 25 -11.72 -11.09 8.95
CA GLN A 25 -13.06 -10.83 9.46
C GLN A 25 -13.95 -10.37 8.31
N ARG A 26 -15.06 -11.08 8.09
CA ARG A 26 -16.02 -10.79 7.00
C ARG A 26 -15.34 -10.69 5.62
N GLY A 27 -14.33 -11.53 5.37
CA GLY A 27 -13.58 -11.55 4.11
C GLY A 27 -12.51 -10.46 3.99
N GLN A 28 -12.28 -9.65 5.03
CA GLN A 28 -11.22 -8.65 5.06
C GLN A 28 -10.04 -9.14 5.91
N ILE A 29 -8.82 -8.95 5.42
CA ILE A 29 -7.60 -9.29 6.16
C ILE A 29 -7.48 -8.39 7.38
N ILE A 30 -7.31 -8.99 8.56
CA ILE A 30 -7.03 -8.26 9.80
C ILE A 30 -5.50 -8.15 9.91
N GLY A 31 -4.97 -6.97 9.64
CA GLY A 31 -3.53 -6.74 9.73
C GLY A 31 -3.08 -5.53 8.93
N ALA A 32 -1.80 -5.49 8.60
CA ALA A 32 -1.24 -4.44 7.78
C ALA A 32 -1.88 -4.43 6.38
N GLY A 33 -2.25 -3.25 5.89
CA GLY A 33 -2.92 -3.09 4.59
C GLY A 33 -2.11 -3.57 3.38
N ILE A 34 -0.83 -3.87 3.57
CA ILE A 34 0.05 -4.44 2.54
C ILE A 34 -0.23 -5.92 2.25
N GLY A 35 -0.95 -6.61 3.14
CA GLY A 35 -1.26 -8.04 3.01
C GLY A 35 -0.15 -8.96 3.50
N PRO A 36 -0.32 -10.30 3.27
CA PRO A 36 0.64 -11.31 3.67
C PRO A 36 1.96 -11.15 2.92
N ALA A 37 3.06 -11.49 3.59
CA ALA A 37 4.42 -11.48 3.03
C ALA A 37 4.83 -10.18 2.30
N GLY A 38 4.17 -9.10 2.61
CA GLY A 38 4.48 -7.77 2.07
C GLY A 38 5.54 -7.04 2.89
N ASN A 39 6.25 -6.13 2.23
CA ASN A 39 7.16 -5.19 2.87
C ASN A 39 6.84 -3.77 2.41
N ALA A 40 6.65 -2.85 3.35
CA ALA A 40 6.39 -1.44 3.06
C ALA A 40 7.45 -0.55 3.73
N LEU A 41 7.93 0.43 2.97
CA LEU A 41 8.79 1.48 3.46
C LEU A 41 8.19 2.83 3.02
N GLY A 42 7.94 3.71 3.97
CA GLY A 42 7.39 5.04 3.69
C GLY A 42 8.12 6.16 4.41
N LEU A 43 8.12 7.33 3.78
CA LEU A 43 8.58 8.58 4.35
C LEU A 43 7.51 9.65 4.08
N GLY A 44 7.20 10.44 5.09
CA GLY A 44 6.27 11.56 4.98
C GLY A 44 6.78 12.79 5.71
N ALA A 45 6.36 13.94 5.21
CA ALA A 45 6.59 15.24 5.82
C ALA A 45 5.28 16.02 5.91
N ASP A 46 5.03 16.59 7.09
CA ASP A 46 3.86 17.40 7.37
C ASP A 46 4.27 18.83 7.71
N LEU A 47 3.63 19.80 7.08
CA LEU A 47 3.74 21.21 7.40
C LEU A 47 2.41 21.69 8.00
N TYR A 48 2.50 22.24 9.18
CA TYR A 48 1.36 22.85 9.89
C TYR A 48 1.56 24.37 9.95
N ALA A 49 0.52 25.11 9.60
CA ALA A 49 0.50 26.56 9.60
C ALA A 49 -0.87 27.09 10.06
N PRO A 50 -0.99 28.36 10.48
CA PRO A 50 -2.28 28.92 10.87
C PRO A 50 -3.34 28.89 9.78
N TRP A 51 -2.95 28.81 8.53
CA TRP A 51 -3.84 28.74 7.36
C TRP A 51 -4.25 27.29 7.02
N GLY A 52 -3.61 26.25 7.61
CA GLY A 52 -3.93 24.87 7.30
C GLY A 52 -2.79 23.88 7.50
N ARG A 53 -2.82 22.80 6.73
CA ARG A 53 -1.85 21.71 6.74
C ARG A 53 -1.51 21.31 5.30
N ALA A 54 -0.25 21.00 5.06
CA ALA A 54 0.20 20.33 3.84
C ALA A 54 1.00 19.08 4.21
N GLN A 55 0.82 18.01 3.45
CA GLN A 55 1.53 16.74 3.63
C GLN A 55 2.10 16.26 2.30
N LEU A 56 3.32 15.74 2.34
CA LEU A 56 3.93 15.01 1.26
C LEU A 56 4.35 13.63 1.77
N SER A 57 4.17 12.60 0.94
CA SER A 57 4.54 11.23 1.30
C SER A 57 5.07 10.46 0.11
N VAL A 58 6.04 9.60 0.37
CA VAL A 58 6.56 8.62 -0.58
C VAL A 58 6.53 7.26 0.09
N GLN A 59 6.03 6.26 -0.60
CA GLN A 59 5.96 4.90 -0.08
C GLN A 59 6.36 3.91 -1.17
N ARG A 60 7.08 2.88 -0.78
CA ARG A 60 7.37 1.71 -1.59
C ARG A 60 6.79 0.47 -0.93
N ASP A 61 6.00 -0.27 -1.67
CA ASP A 61 5.44 -1.54 -1.25
C ASP A 61 5.98 -2.66 -2.12
N VAL A 62 6.37 -3.76 -1.52
CA VAL A 62 6.63 -5.04 -2.19
C VAL A 62 5.56 -5.99 -1.73
N ARG A 63 4.79 -6.53 -2.67
CA ARG A 63 3.65 -7.38 -2.36
C ARG A 63 3.99 -8.85 -2.56
N ASP A 64 3.39 -9.66 -1.72
CA ASP A 64 3.25 -11.10 -1.88
C ASP A 64 4.55 -11.82 -2.25
N GLN A 65 5.59 -11.60 -1.47
CA GLN A 65 6.89 -12.21 -1.71
C GLN A 65 6.82 -13.74 -1.65
N ASP A 66 5.96 -14.28 -0.80
CA ASP A 66 5.79 -15.73 -0.68
C ASP A 66 5.24 -16.33 -1.96
N ALA A 67 4.19 -15.74 -2.54
CA ALA A 67 3.66 -16.17 -3.83
C ALA A 67 4.65 -16.01 -4.97
N TYR A 68 5.48 -14.96 -4.93
CA TYR A 68 6.56 -14.80 -5.91
C TYR A 68 7.55 -15.96 -5.85
N PHE A 69 8.03 -16.31 -4.67
CA PHE A 69 9.00 -17.39 -4.53
C PHE A 69 8.39 -18.75 -4.85
N ASP A 70 7.15 -18.99 -4.45
CA ASP A 70 6.44 -20.23 -4.73
C ASP A 70 6.23 -20.42 -6.23
N TRP A 71 5.74 -19.39 -6.90
CA TRP A 71 5.44 -19.44 -8.32
C TRP A 71 6.70 -19.38 -9.21
N ALA A 72 7.65 -18.52 -8.92
CA ALA A 72 8.85 -18.35 -9.70
C ALA A 72 9.78 -19.56 -9.59
N LEU A 73 9.91 -20.15 -8.38
CA LEU A 73 10.70 -21.35 -8.17
C LEU A 73 10.04 -22.60 -8.79
N ALA A 74 8.70 -22.68 -8.70
CA ALA A 74 7.99 -23.84 -9.26
C ALA A 74 7.99 -23.91 -10.78
N ASN A 75 8.10 -22.77 -11.45
CA ASN A 75 7.99 -22.70 -12.91
C ASN A 75 9.33 -22.47 -13.63
N ASP A 76 10.46 -22.47 -12.91
CA ASP A 76 11.81 -22.20 -13.46
C ASP A 76 11.86 -20.92 -14.33
N MET A 77 10.90 -20.03 -14.09
CA MET A 77 10.83 -18.75 -14.76
C MET A 77 11.89 -17.87 -14.11
N GLY A 78 12.99 -17.72 -14.82
CA GLY A 78 14.12 -16.93 -14.38
C GLY A 78 13.67 -15.67 -13.66
N SER A 79 14.09 -15.53 -12.47
CA SER A 79 13.73 -14.63 -11.37
C SER A 79 13.54 -13.15 -11.75
N CYS A 80 12.68 -12.86 -12.71
CA CYS A 80 12.33 -11.47 -12.96
C CYS A 80 11.17 -11.07 -12.05
N CYS A 81 11.48 -10.19 -11.17
CA CYS A 81 10.63 -9.06 -10.84
C CYS A 81 9.49 -9.33 -9.86
N HIS A 82 9.75 -8.95 -8.63
CA HIS A 82 8.70 -8.78 -7.62
C HIS A 82 7.62 -7.80 -8.08
N ASN A 83 6.41 -7.94 -7.54
CA ASN A 83 5.38 -6.91 -7.66
C ASN A 83 5.75 -5.76 -6.70
N VAL A 84 6.12 -4.62 -7.26
CA VAL A 84 6.56 -3.45 -6.49
C VAL A 84 5.72 -2.24 -6.85
N LEU A 85 5.23 -1.56 -5.83
CA LEU A 85 4.49 -0.31 -5.98
C LEU A 85 5.30 0.85 -5.40
N TYR A 86 5.30 1.95 -6.12
CA TYR A 86 5.76 3.24 -5.62
C TYR A 86 4.59 4.21 -5.59
N HIS A 87 4.40 4.83 -4.44
CA HIS A 87 3.36 5.82 -4.21
C HIS A 87 4.02 7.17 -3.95
N LEU A 88 3.54 8.18 -4.64
CA LEU A 88 3.81 9.58 -4.33
C LEU A 88 2.48 10.24 -3.96
N GLY A 89 2.35 10.67 -2.74
CA GLY A 89 1.16 11.29 -2.19
C GLY A 89 1.39 12.72 -1.78
N GLY A 90 0.41 13.58 -2.04
CA GLY A 90 0.35 14.92 -1.50
C GLY A 90 -1.08 15.24 -1.09
N ASN A 91 -1.25 15.86 0.06
CA ASN A 91 -2.54 16.39 0.47
C ASN A 91 -2.39 17.74 1.19
N GLY A 92 -3.43 18.54 1.06
CA GLY A 92 -3.50 19.85 1.70
C GLY A 92 -4.88 20.07 2.28
N LEU A 93 -4.91 20.83 3.37
CA LEU A 93 -6.12 21.32 4.02
C LEU A 93 -5.92 22.81 4.29
N VAL A 94 -6.83 23.64 3.84
CA VAL A 94 -6.81 25.09 4.10
C VAL A 94 -8.08 25.53 4.80
N PHE A 95 -7.93 26.48 5.72
CA PHE A 95 -9.00 27.10 6.48
C PHE A 95 -9.41 28.40 5.82
N VAL A 96 -10.63 28.49 5.31
CA VAL A 96 -11.16 29.69 4.62
C VAL A 96 -12.49 30.09 5.25
N GLY A 97 -12.46 31.06 6.16
CA GLY A 97 -13.64 31.47 6.91
C GLY A 97 -14.23 30.28 7.70
N ASP A 98 -15.50 29.99 7.46
CA ASP A 98 -16.19 28.88 8.10
C ASP A 98 -15.99 27.52 7.42
N PHE A 99 -15.11 27.45 6.44
CA PHE A 99 -14.89 26.22 5.65
C PHE A 99 -13.47 25.69 5.85
N ASP A 100 -13.39 24.34 5.93
CA ASP A 100 -12.17 23.57 5.76
C ASP A 100 -12.20 22.95 4.36
N LEU A 101 -11.27 23.33 3.52
CA LEU A 101 -11.15 22.83 2.16
C LEU A 101 -9.94 21.92 2.04
N GLY A 102 -10.15 20.69 1.61
CA GLY A 102 -9.10 19.70 1.44
C GLY A 102 -8.97 19.22 0.01
N ALA A 103 -7.73 19.01 -0.41
CA ALA A 103 -7.41 18.37 -1.68
C ALA A 103 -6.28 17.36 -1.48
N GLY A 104 -6.35 16.24 -2.17
CA GLY A 104 -5.31 15.22 -2.13
C GLY A 104 -5.11 14.54 -3.48
N MET A 105 -3.89 14.10 -3.71
CA MET A 105 -3.51 13.34 -4.89
C MET A 105 -2.54 12.23 -4.49
N ILE A 106 -2.74 11.04 -5.04
CA ILE A 106 -1.81 9.91 -4.92
C ILE A 106 -1.56 9.38 -6.33
N ILE A 107 -0.30 9.38 -6.74
CA ILE A 107 0.17 8.73 -7.95
C ILE A 107 0.83 7.44 -7.54
N THR A 108 0.41 6.34 -8.15
CA THR A 108 1.00 5.02 -7.92
C THR A 108 1.55 4.46 -9.23
N ARG A 109 2.78 4.02 -9.20
CA ARG A 109 3.37 3.18 -10.23
C ARG A 109 3.50 1.76 -9.69
N GLU A 110 2.83 0.81 -10.31
CA GLU A 110 2.93 -0.61 -10.00
C GLU A 110 3.73 -1.30 -11.10
N PHE A 111 4.77 -2.01 -10.70
CA PHE A 111 5.64 -2.78 -11.57
C PHE A 111 5.33 -4.26 -11.41
N ASN A 112 5.31 -4.96 -12.53
CA ASN A 112 5.12 -6.41 -12.61
C ASN A 112 3.88 -6.91 -11.85
N ARG A 113 2.74 -6.26 -12.13
CA ARG A 113 1.46 -6.59 -11.49
C ARG A 113 1.12 -8.06 -11.65
N TYR A 114 0.83 -8.72 -10.52
CA TYR A 114 0.52 -10.15 -10.46
C TYR A 114 1.59 -11.04 -11.10
N PHE A 115 2.84 -10.60 -11.15
CA PHE A 115 3.97 -11.32 -11.77
C PHE A 115 3.84 -11.58 -13.28
N TYR A 116 2.94 -10.87 -13.97
CA TYR A 116 2.73 -11.02 -15.42
C TYR A 116 3.50 -10.01 -16.28
N GLY A 117 4.44 -9.28 -15.71
CA GLY A 117 5.20 -8.26 -16.44
C GLY A 117 4.40 -7.03 -16.84
N LEU A 118 3.23 -6.83 -16.22
CA LEU A 118 2.37 -5.69 -16.52
C LEU A 118 2.71 -4.52 -15.59
N ASP A 119 3.03 -3.41 -16.18
CA ASP A 119 3.27 -2.15 -15.48
C ASP A 119 2.08 -1.23 -15.64
N ILE A 120 1.59 -0.70 -14.54
CA ILE A 120 0.43 0.20 -14.57
C ILE A 120 0.68 1.49 -13.78
N TRP A 121 -0.05 2.52 -14.17
CA TRP A 121 -0.18 3.78 -13.44
C TRP A 121 -1.58 3.89 -12.86
N ASN A 122 -1.68 4.42 -11.65
CA ASN A 122 -2.94 4.77 -11.00
C ASN A 122 -2.84 6.19 -10.46
N LEU A 123 -3.90 6.97 -10.63
CA LEU A 123 -4.05 8.31 -10.09
C LEU A 123 -5.32 8.37 -9.25
N ASN A 124 -5.17 8.69 -7.98
CA ASN A 124 -6.26 8.98 -7.07
C ASN A 124 -6.30 10.47 -6.76
N LEU A 125 -7.45 11.09 -6.94
CA LEU A 125 -7.72 12.47 -6.55
C LEU A 125 -8.83 12.50 -5.51
N SER A 126 -8.66 13.33 -4.50
CA SER A 126 -9.66 13.55 -3.46
C SER A 126 -9.89 15.05 -3.24
N LEU A 127 -11.15 15.42 -3.08
CA LEU A 127 -11.55 16.76 -2.69
C LEU A 127 -12.51 16.65 -1.51
N SER A 128 -12.38 17.55 -0.56
CA SER A 128 -13.26 17.61 0.60
C SER A 128 -13.57 19.07 0.96
N ALA A 129 -14.78 19.28 1.42
CA ALA A 129 -15.21 20.55 2.01
C ALA A 129 -15.99 20.24 3.30
N ARG A 130 -15.64 20.90 4.37
CA ARG A 130 -16.32 20.80 5.65
C ARG A 130 -16.73 22.20 6.11
N TRP A 131 -17.99 22.36 6.43
CA TRP A 131 -18.50 23.58 7.02
C TRP A 131 -18.38 23.50 8.57
N ARG A 132 -17.89 24.58 9.17
CA ARG A 132 -17.78 24.76 10.62
C ARG A 132 -18.63 25.97 11.02
N PRO A 133 -19.91 25.78 11.37
CA PRO A 133 -20.71 26.90 11.87
C PRO A 133 -20.13 27.37 13.23
N ASN A 134 -19.97 28.68 13.39
CA ASN A 134 -19.66 29.30 14.68
C ASN A 134 -20.89 29.22 15.61
#